data_22a249e5dc2f52f3db665eca645facbc
#
_entry.id   22a249e5dc2f52f3db665eca645facbc
#
_cell.length_a   1.000
_cell.length_b   1.000
_cell.length_c   1.000
_cell.angle_alpha   90.00
_cell.angle_beta   90.00
_cell.angle_gamma   90.00
#
_symmetry.space_group_name_H-M   'P 1'
#
loop_
_entity.id
_entity.type
_entity.pdbx_description
1 polymer ?
#
loop_
_entity_poly.entity_id
_entity_poly.type
_entity_poly.pdbx_seq_one_letter_code
_entity_poly.pdbx_strand_id
1 'polypeptide(L)'
;MKGKEWYQADDVAQEYDSKRFSRGGRLIDGREKRAVVEAIGPVEGEKILEIACGTGRFTVMLAERGADIVGLDISSAMLSQGREKAREAGVADHIEFLRGDAARLPFPDDHFDAVFAMRFFHLADTPTKFLTEMARVSKDLVFFDTFNGRSARIAYNWLLPMGSHLYSRSQVDRLLDAAGVRLLDAEHDFVLPYGFYRKIPNI
;
A
#
# COMPACT_ATOMS: atom_id res chain seq x y z
N MET A 1 14.67 -12.78 -9.17
CA MET A 1 13.99 -11.53 -8.76
C MET A 1 12.55 -11.86 -8.38
N LYS A 2 12.10 -11.53 -7.18
CA LYS A 2 10.68 -11.63 -6.82
C LYS A 2 10.02 -10.31 -7.27
N GLY A 3 9.71 -10.21 -8.57
CA GLY A 3 9.08 -9.05 -9.18
C GLY A 3 7.55 -9.15 -9.20
N LYS A 4 6.90 -8.32 -10.01
CA LYS A 4 5.44 -8.30 -10.24
C LYS A 4 4.84 -9.69 -10.50
N GLU A 5 5.56 -10.57 -11.18
CA GLU A 5 5.12 -11.94 -11.52
C GLU A 5 4.89 -12.82 -10.29
N TRP A 6 5.71 -12.64 -9.23
CA TRP A 6 5.57 -13.43 -8.01
C TRP A 6 4.23 -13.18 -7.30
N TYR A 7 3.75 -11.93 -7.29
CA TYR A 7 2.47 -11.56 -6.68
C TYR A 7 1.24 -11.98 -7.51
N GLN A 8 1.45 -12.42 -8.75
CA GLN A 8 0.36 -12.89 -9.63
C GLN A 8 0.11 -14.40 -9.52
N ALA A 9 0.95 -15.13 -8.80
CA ALA A 9 0.80 -16.56 -8.62
C ALA A 9 -0.29 -16.86 -7.58
N ASP A 10 -1.19 -17.80 -7.90
CA ASP A 10 -2.36 -18.15 -7.07
C ASP A 10 -2.00 -18.69 -5.69
N ASP A 11 -0.93 -19.50 -5.61
CA ASP A 11 -0.40 -20.04 -4.35
C ASP A 11 0.12 -18.94 -3.42
N VAL A 12 0.68 -17.88 -3.98
CA VAL A 12 1.15 -16.73 -3.22
C VAL A 12 -0.02 -15.98 -2.58
N ALA A 13 -1.12 -15.78 -3.31
CA ALA A 13 -2.30 -15.09 -2.78
C ALA A 13 -2.92 -15.86 -1.61
N GLN A 14 -3.06 -17.19 -1.72
CA GLN A 14 -3.63 -18.03 -0.67
C GLN A 14 -2.83 -18.05 0.63
N GLU A 15 -1.50 -18.05 0.54
CA GLU A 15 -0.62 -18.09 1.70
C GLU A 15 -0.17 -16.70 2.20
N TYR A 16 -0.47 -15.65 1.45
CA TYR A 16 0.05 -14.30 1.70
C TYR A 16 -0.29 -13.82 3.10
N ASP A 17 -1.54 -13.88 3.48
CA ASP A 17 -2.01 -13.39 4.77
C ASP A 17 -1.50 -14.25 5.94
N SER A 18 -1.56 -15.56 5.82
CA SER A 18 -1.10 -16.47 6.89
C SER A 18 0.41 -16.31 7.15
N LYS A 19 1.21 -16.14 6.10
CA LYS A 19 2.65 -15.89 6.21
C LYS A 19 2.96 -14.46 6.71
N ARG A 20 2.16 -13.47 6.31
CA ARG A 20 2.39 -12.07 6.65
C ARG A 20 1.96 -11.74 8.07
N PHE A 21 0.81 -12.25 8.52
CA PHE A 21 0.19 -11.89 9.80
C PHE A 21 0.47 -12.89 10.94
N SER A 22 1.53 -13.69 10.82
CA SER A 22 2.07 -14.44 11.95
C SER A 22 2.48 -13.46 13.08
N ARG A 23 2.56 -13.96 14.32
CA ARG A 23 2.72 -13.21 15.60
C ARG A 23 3.24 -11.75 15.50
N GLY A 24 4.47 -11.50 15.06
CA GLY A 24 5.02 -10.14 14.91
C GLY A 24 4.46 -9.36 13.70
N GLY A 25 3.82 -10.01 12.75
CA GLY A 25 3.17 -9.38 11.62
C GLY A 25 1.92 -8.59 12.01
N ARG A 26 1.22 -8.99 13.08
CA ARG A 26 0.04 -8.27 13.61
C ARG A 26 0.39 -6.91 14.20
N LEU A 27 1.56 -6.79 14.87
CA LEU A 27 2.02 -5.51 15.39
C LEU A 27 2.26 -4.51 14.24
N ILE A 28 2.90 -4.97 13.17
CA ILE A 28 3.18 -4.13 12.00
C ILE A 28 1.89 -3.77 11.28
N ASP A 29 0.99 -4.75 11.09
CA ASP A 29 -0.33 -4.51 10.48
C ASP A 29 -1.13 -3.44 11.24
N GLY A 30 -1.16 -3.53 12.57
CA GLY A 30 -1.83 -2.54 13.41
C GLY A 30 -1.23 -1.13 13.29
N ARG A 31 0.09 -1.02 13.18
CA ARG A 31 0.77 0.27 12.98
C ARG A 31 0.52 0.83 11.57
N GLU A 32 0.65 0.00 10.54
CA GLU A 32 0.36 0.42 9.16
C GLU A 32 -1.10 0.88 9.00
N LYS A 33 -2.06 0.15 9.59
CA LYS A 33 -3.48 0.53 9.60
C LYS A 33 -3.72 1.86 10.31
N ARG A 34 -3.05 2.08 11.44
CA ARG A 34 -3.12 3.35 12.16
C ARG A 34 -2.57 4.50 11.33
N ALA A 35 -1.40 4.34 10.72
CA ALA A 35 -0.80 5.36 9.85
C ALA A 35 -1.72 5.73 8.69
N VAL A 36 -2.39 4.76 8.06
CA VAL A 36 -3.37 5.02 6.99
C VAL A 36 -4.56 5.84 7.52
N VAL A 37 -5.13 5.47 8.67
CA VAL A 37 -6.27 6.18 9.26
C VAL A 37 -5.89 7.59 9.69
N GLU A 38 -4.72 7.77 10.29
CA GLU A 38 -4.22 9.08 10.73
C GLU A 38 -3.91 10.01 9.53
N ALA A 39 -3.33 9.46 8.45
CA ALA A 39 -3.00 10.23 7.27
C ALA A 39 -4.23 10.65 6.45
N ILE A 40 -5.21 9.76 6.29
CA ILE A 40 -6.40 10.03 5.48
C ILE A 40 -7.45 10.83 6.30
N GLY A 41 -7.52 10.62 7.62
CA GLY A 41 -8.49 11.26 8.49
C GLY A 41 -9.87 10.60 8.45
N PRO A 42 -10.96 11.36 8.70
CA PRO A 42 -12.33 10.86 8.60
C PRO A 42 -12.65 10.40 7.17
N VAL A 43 -13.24 9.21 7.01
CA VAL A 43 -13.46 8.58 5.70
C VAL A 43 -14.93 8.28 5.40
N GLU A 44 -15.85 8.59 6.31
CA GLU A 44 -17.28 8.33 6.13
C GLU A 44 -17.84 9.12 4.92
N GLY A 45 -18.32 8.40 3.92
CA GLY A 45 -18.82 8.97 2.68
C GLY A 45 -17.75 9.44 1.69
N GLU A 46 -16.46 9.31 2.04
CA GLU A 46 -15.35 9.66 1.15
C GLU A 46 -15.13 8.59 0.08
N LYS A 47 -14.78 9.03 -1.12
CA LYS A 47 -14.42 8.16 -2.24
C LYS A 47 -12.91 7.99 -2.31
N ILE A 48 -12.43 6.78 -2.03
CA ILE A 48 -11.00 6.50 -1.84
C ILE A 48 -10.50 5.48 -2.88
N LEU A 49 -9.26 5.65 -3.34
CA LEU A 49 -8.56 4.66 -4.16
C LEU A 49 -7.36 4.08 -3.42
N GLU A 50 -7.32 2.76 -3.29
CA GLU A 50 -6.12 2.03 -2.87
C GLU A 50 -5.40 1.44 -4.08
N ILE A 51 -4.14 1.83 -4.29
CA ILE A 51 -3.26 1.27 -5.31
C ILE A 51 -2.49 0.07 -4.74
N ALA A 52 -2.40 -1.01 -5.54
CA ALA A 52 -1.80 -2.28 -5.14
C ALA A 52 -2.42 -2.85 -3.85
N CYS A 53 -3.75 -2.87 -3.82
CA CYS A 53 -4.53 -3.25 -2.63
C CYS A 53 -4.30 -4.70 -2.17
N GLY A 54 -3.73 -5.56 -3.02
CA GLY A 54 -3.46 -6.96 -2.71
C GLY A 54 -4.73 -7.69 -2.31
N THR A 55 -4.71 -8.30 -1.12
CA THR A 55 -5.87 -9.01 -0.54
C THR A 55 -6.86 -8.09 0.18
N GLY A 56 -6.81 -6.78 -0.05
CA GLY A 56 -7.81 -5.80 0.40
C GLY A 56 -7.81 -5.50 1.89
N ARG A 57 -6.69 -5.66 2.60
CA ARG A 57 -6.66 -5.48 4.07
C ARG A 57 -6.94 -4.07 4.54
N PHE A 58 -6.50 -3.05 3.79
CA PHE A 58 -6.83 -1.64 4.08
C PHE A 58 -8.16 -1.26 3.43
N THR A 59 -8.42 -1.77 2.22
CA THR A 59 -9.67 -1.59 1.49
C THR A 59 -10.87 -1.96 2.39
N VAL A 60 -10.87 -3.18 2.94
CA VAL A 60 -11.94 -3.64 3.86
C VAL A 60 -11.98 -2.79 5.12
N MET A 61 -10.83 -2.50 5.73
CA MET A 61 -10.75 -1.68 6.94
C MET A 61 -11.36 -0.28 6.76
N LEU A 62 -11.16 0.37 5.61
CA LEU A 62 -11.71 1.70 5.34
C LEU A 62 -13.19 1.64 4.99
N ALA A 63 -13.64 0.61 4.28
CA ALA A 63 -15.06 0.38 4.04
C ALA A 63 -15.86 0.12 5.33
N GLU A 64 -15.28 -0.61 6.30
CA GLU A 64 -15.85 -0.78 7.66
C GLU A 64 -16.01 0.55 8.41
N ARG A 65 -15.34 1.62 7.95
CA ARG A 65 -15.42 2.98 8.49
C ARG A 65 -16.30 3.92 7.67
N GLY A 66 -17.00 3.36 6.68
CA GLY A 66 -17.97 4.09 5.87
C GLY A 66 -17.42 4.75 4.61
N ALA A 67 -16.18 4.41 4.18
CA ALA A 67 -15.65 4.85 2.89
C ALA A 67 -16.28 4.06 1.73
N ASP A 68 -16.49 4.73 0.59
CA ASP A 68 -16.69 4.09 -0.70
C ASP A 68 -15.32 3.95 -1.38
N ILE A 69 -14.85 2.71 -1.53
CA ILE A 69 -13.44 2.48 -1.88
C ILE A 69 -13.26 1.61 -3.12
N VAL A 70 -12.34 2.03 -3.98
CA VAL A 70 -11.82 1.22 -5.08
C VAL A 70 -10.48 0.62 -4.69
N GLY A 71 -10.36 -0.71 -4.70
CA GLY A 71 -9.10 -1.43 -4.54
C GLY A 71 -8.56 -1.87 -5.89
N LEU A 72 -7.46 -1.28 -6.36
CA LEU A 72 -6.82 -1.62 -7.62
C LEU A 72 -5.58 -2.49 -7.41
N ASP A 73 -5.52 -3.63 -8.10
CA ASP A 73 -4.34 -4.49 -8.12
C ASP A 73 -4.15 -5.14 -9.50
N ILE A 74 -2.94 -5.53 -9.84
CA ILE A 74 -2.62 -6.24 -11.07
C ILE A 74 -2.95 -7.74 -10.99
N SER A 75 -3.03 -8.29 -9.78
CA SER A 75 -3.24 -9.71 -9.50
C SER A 75 -4.72 -10.04 -9.30
N SER A 76 -5.29 -10.79 -10.24
CA SER A 76 -6.66 -11.30 -10.11
C SER A 76 -6.85 -12.22 -8.90
N ALA A 77 -5.81 -13.00 -8.54
CA ALA A 77 -5.84 -13.89 -7.40
C ALA A 77 -5.93 -13.13 -6.07
N MET A 78 -5.15 -12.03 -5.93
CA MET A 78 -5.22 -11.14 -4.77
C MET A 78 -6.60 -10.49 -4.65
N LEU A 79 -7.14 -9.96 -5.75
CA LEU A 79 -8.47 -9.34 -5.77
C LEU A 79 -9.59 -10.34 -5.43
N SER A 80 -9.46 -11.61 -5.83
CA SER A 80 -10.41 -12.66 -5.44
C SER A 80 -10.46 -12.85 -3.93
N GLN A 81 -9.31 -12.89 -3.25
CA GLN A 81 -9.22 -12.95 -1.80
C GLN A 81 -9.82 -11.70 -1.14
N GLY A 82 -9.57 -10.51 -1.74
CA GLY A 82 -10.14 -9.25 -1.27
C GLY A 82 -11.67 -9.25 -1.30
N ARG A 83 -12.26 -9.73 -2.40
CA ARG A 83 -13.72 -9.85 -2.53
C ARG A 83 -14.34 -10.80 -1.49
N GLU A 84 -13.65 -11.90 -1.19
CA GLU A 84 -14.12 -12.82 -0.16
C GLU A 84 -14.12 -12.17 1.22
N LYS A 85 -13.02 -11.51 1.60
CA LYS A 85 -12.94 -10.76 2.86
C LYS A 85 -13.98 -9.66 2.98
N ALA A 86 -14.26 -8.94 1.88
CA ALA A 86 -15.28 -7.90 1.87
C ALA A 86 -16.68 -8.47 2.14
N ARG A 87 -16.99 -9.66 1.58
CA ARG A 87 -18.25 -10.37 1.86
C ARG A 87 -18.32 -10.84 3.30
N GLU A 88 -17.24 -11.44 3.83
CA GLU A 88 -17.16 -11.90 5.22
C GLU A 88 -17.32 -10.74 6.22
N ALA A 89 -16.78 -9.57 5.89
CA ALA A 89 -16.90 -8.35 6.69
C ALA A 89 -18.26 -7.62 6.51
N GLY A 90 -19.08 -8.02 5.53
CA GLY A 90 -20.38 -7.38 5.26
C GLY A 90 -20.28 -5.98 4.62
N VAL A 91 -19.17 -5.66 3.96
CA VAL A 91 -18.89 -4.34 3.36
C VAL A 91 -18.71 -4.40 1.85
N ALA A 92 -19.10 -5.49 1.21
CA ALA A 92 -18.91 -5.71 -0.22
C ALA A 92 -19.58 -4.63 -1.11
N ASP A 93 -20.67 -4.06 -0.66
CA ASP A 93 -21.42 -3.03 -1.39
C ASP A 93 -20.71 -1.66 -1.41
N HIS A 94 -19.74 -1.45 -0.52
CA HIS A 94 -18.90 -0.25 -0.45
C HIS A 94 -17.54 -0.40 -1.14
N ILE A 95 -17.28 -1.56 -1.77
CA ILE A 95 -15.96 -1.86 -2.34
C ILE A 95 -16.06 -2.29 -3.79
N GLU A 96 -15.34 -1.60 -4.66
CA GLU A 96 -15.06 -2.06 -6.01
C GLU A 96 -13.62 -2.60 -6.10
N PHE A 97 -13.44 -3.88 -6.44
CA PHE A 97 -12.12 -4.45 -6.73
C PHE A 97 -11.86 -4.47 -8.24
N LEU A 98 -10.90 -3.66 -8.68
CA LEU A 98 -10.57 -3.46 -10.09
C LEU A 98 -9.19 -4.02 -10.42
N ARG A 99 -9.10 -4.83 -11.47
CA ARG A 99 -7.81 -5.24 -12.02
C ARG A 99 -7.26 -4.15 -12.93
N GLY A 100 -6.06 -3.60 -12.61
CA GLY A 100 -5.48 -2.52 -13.40
C GLY A 100 -3.98 -2.33 -13.16
N ASP A 101 -3.37 -1.53 -14.03
CA ASP A 101 -1.98 -1.08 -13.88
C ASP A 101 -1.98 0.34 -13.30
N ALA A 102 -1.31 0.51 -12.17
CA ALA A 102 -1.15 1.81 -11.50
C ALA A 102 -0.39 2.85 -12.35
N ALA A 103 0.30 2.42 -13.41
CA ALA A 103 0.97 3.32 -14.33
C ALA A 103 0.00 4.04 -15.30
N ARG A 104 -1.27 3.61 -15.35
CA ARG A 104 -2.34 4.19 -16.17
C ARG A 104 -3.68 3.90 -15.54
N LEU A 105 -4.13 4.78 -14.69
CA LEU A 105 -5.39 4.64 -13.97
C LEU A 105 -6.58 4.96 -14.87
N PRO A 106 -7.61 4.10 -14.93
CA PRO A 106 -8.78 4.29 -15.80
C PRO A 106 -9.82 5.24 -15.19
N PHE A 107 -9.38 6.28 -14.52
CA PHE A 107 -10.24 7.26 -13.86
C PHE A 107 -9.95 8.68 -14.38
N PRO A 108 -10.94 9.58 -14.38
CA PRO A 108 -10.72 10.99 -14.71
C PRO A 108 -9.87 11.68 -13.62
N ASP A 109 -9.43 12.89 -13.93
CA ASP A 109 -8.75 13.76 -12.98
C ASP A 109 -9.69 14.07 -11.81
N ASP A 110 -9.13 14.29 -10.61
CA ASP A 110 -9.86 14.70 -9.40
C ASP A 110 -11.07 13.82 -9.08
N HIS A 111 -10.92 12.49 -9.25
CA HIS A 111 -12.03 11.54 -9.09
C HIS A 111 -12.22 11.05 -7.66
N PHE A 112 -11.15 10.96 -6.90
CA PHE A 112 -11.13 10.45 -5.53
C PHE A 112 -10.75 11.55 -4.55
N ASP A 113 -11.36 11.52 -3.37
CA ASP A 113 -11.04 12.46 -2.31
C ASP A 113 -9.65 12.17 -1.73
N ALA A 114 -9.27 10.88 -1.64
CA ALA A 114 -7.92 10.46 -1.29
C ALA A 114 -7.47 9.26 -2.15
N VAL A 115 -6.17 9.21 -2.44
CA VAL A 115 -5.52 8.09 -3.12
C VAL A 115 -4.34 7.62 -2.30
N PHE A 116 -4.22 6.32 -2.04
CA PHE A 116 -3.09 5.83 -1.29
C PHE A 116 -2.51 4.52 -1.82
N ALA A 117 -1.24 4.26 -1.47
CA ALA A 117 -0.52 3.05 -1.82
C ALA A 117 0.38 2.61 -0.66
N MET A 118 0.11 1.45 -0.08
CA MET A 118 0.90 0.89 1.00
C MET A 118 1.74 -0.29 0.52
N ARG A 119 3.03 -0.27 0.87
CA ARG A 119 3.98 -1.35 0.53
C ARG A 119 4.15 -1.57 -0.98
N PHE A 120 4.02 -0.52 -1.76
CA PHE A 120 4.09 -0.55 -3.22
C PHE A 120 5.36 0.09 -3.79
N PHE A 121 5.74 1.29 -3.34
CA PHE A 121 6.83 2.07 -3.94
C PHE A 121 8.20 1.38 -3.87
N HIS A 122 8.45 0.53 -2.89
CA HIS A 122 9.69 -0.24 -2.80
C HIS A 122 9.83 -1.32 -3.92
N LEU A 123 8.78 -1.61 -4.66
CA LEU A 123 8.75 -2.52 -5.82
C LEU A 123 8.60 -1.78 -7.15
N ALA A 124 8.43 -0.47 -7.12
CA ALA A 124 8.11 0.34 -8.29
C ALA A 124 9.34 0.59 -9.16
N ASP A 125 9.29 0.19 -10.43
CA ASP A 125 10.35 0.46 -11.41
C ASP A 125 10.28 1.90 -11.95
N THR A 126 9.08 2.48 -11.99
CA THR A 126 8.80 3.84 -12.48
C THR A 126 7.99 4.65 -11.46
N PRO A 127 8.54 4.92 -10.25
CA PRO A 127 7.78 5.49 -9.15
C PRO A 127 7.17 6.87 -9.47
N THR A 128 7.86 7.69 -10.25
CA THR A 128 7.33 9.02 -10.68
C THR A 128 6.03 8.86 -11.46
N LYS A 129 5.98 7.91 -12.41
CA LYS A 129 4.78 7.69 -13.21
C LYS A 129 3.59 7.27 -12.36
N PHE A 130 3.81 6.39 -11.38
CA PHE A 130 2.77 5.97 -10.46
C PHE A 130 2.28 7.15 -9.60
N LEU A 131 3.21 7.93 -9.03
CA LEU A 131 2.84 9.07 -8.20
C LEU A 131 2.11 10.16 -9.01
N THR A 132 2.51 10.40 -10.26
CA THR A 132 1.81 11.34 -11.15
C THR A 132 0.38 10.89 -11.44
N GLU A 133 0.15 9.61 -11.68
CA GLU A 133 -1.21 9.09 -11.88
C GLU A 133 -2.04 9.16 -10.60
N MET A 134 -1.45 8.84 -9.43
CA MET A 134 -2.12 9.01 -8.14
C MET A 134 -2.53 10.46 -7.91
N ALA A 135 -1.61 11.40 -8.16
CA ALA A 135 -1.87 12.83 -8.03
C ALA A 135 -2.95 13.31 -9.01
N ARG A 136 -2.94 12.83 -10.25
CA ARG A 136 -3.93 13.21 -11.26
C ARG A 136 -5.36 12.84 -10.86
N VAL A 137 -5.55 11.65 -10.32
CA VAL A 137 -6.90 11.15 -9.98
C VAL A 137 -7.35 11.53 -8.58
N SER A 138 -6.49 12.14 -7.76
CA SER A 138 -6.78 12.63 -6.41
C SER A 138 -7.17 14.10 -6.42
N LYS A 139 -8.24 14.46 -5.69
CA LYS A 139 -8.62 15.85 -5.45
C LYS A 139 -7.67 16.54 -4.46
N ASP A 140 -7.42 15.89 -3.32
CA ASP A 140 -6.82 16.55 -2.17
C ASP A 140 -5.60 15.85 -1.61
N LEU A 141 -5.64 14.50 -1.44
CA LEU A 141 -4.65 13.79 -0.67
C LEU A 141 -4.07 12.58 -1.40
N VAL A 142 -2.74 12.52 -1.44
CA VAL A 142 -2.00 11.32 -1.82
C VAL A 142 -1.16 10.85 -0.63
N PHE A 143 -1.34 9.60 -0.20
CA PHE A 143 -0.57 8.97 0.87
C PHE A 143 0.16 7.73 0.36
N PHE A 144 1.44 7.59 0.69
CA PHE A 144 2.23 6.41 0.33
C PHE A 144 3.39 6.16 1.29
N ASP A 145 3.85 4.93 1.38
CA ASP A 145 5.03 4.58 2.14
C ASP A 145 6.25 4.31 1.25
N THR A 146 7.44 4.56 1.78
CA THR A 146 8.71 4.20 1.17
C THR A 146 9.62 3.49 2.18
N PHE A 147 10.56 2.69 1.68
CA PHE A 147 11.61 2.15 2.53
C PHE A 147 12.76 3.13 2.66
N ASN A 148 13.03 3.55 3.90
CA ASN A 148 14.09 4.51 4.20
C ASN A 148 15.48 3.91 3.93
N GLY A 149 16.27 4.59 3.11
CA GLY A 149 17.65 4.24 2.77
C GLY A 149 18.64 4.35 3.92
N ARG A 150 18.26 4.94 5.06
CA ARG A 150 19.11 5.00 6.29
C ARG A 150 18.71 3.98 7.36
N SER A 151 17.76 3.09 7.08
CA SER A 151 17.35 2.04 8.02
C SER A 151 18.38 0.91 8.03
N ALA A 152 18.39 0.11 9.12
CA ALA A 152 19.20 -1.12 9.21
C ALA A 152 18.93 -2.12 8.08
N ARG A 153 17.91 -1.87 7.25
CA ARG A 153 17.60 -2.63 6.04
C ARG A 153 18.69 -2.54 4.97
N ILE A 154 19.56 -1.51 4.98
CA ILE A 154 20.71 -1.42 4.09
C ILE A 154 21.63 -2.64 4.26
N ALA A 155 21.99 -2.98 5.50
CA ALA A 155 22.83 -4.13 5.79
C ALA A 155 22.16 -5.45 5.37
N TYR A 156 20.84 -5.54 5.56
CA TYR A 156 20.06 -6.71 5.18
C TYR A 156 19.93 -6.86 3.65
N ASN A 157 19.73 -5.77 2.91
CA ASN A 157 19.69 -5.78 1.44
C ASN A 157 21.07 -6.09 0.83
N TRP A 158 22.16 -5.74 1.49
CA TRP A 158 23.52 -6.07 1.07
C TRP A 158 23.81 -7.57 1.24
N LEU A 159 23.35 -8.20 2.33
CA LEU A 159 23.52 -9.63 2.57
C LEU A 159 22.55 -10.51 1.75
N LEU A 160 21.33 -10.04 1.52
CA LEU A 160 20.26 -10.77 0.83
C LEU A 160 19.55 -9.81 -0.13
N PRO A 161 19.99 -9.69 -1.39
CA PRO A 161 19.39 -8.77 -2.34
C PRO A 161 17.93 -9.13 -2.61
N MET A 162 17.02 -8.41 -1.95
CA MET A 162 15.58 -8.64 -2.03
C MET A 162 14.90 -7.83 -3.14
N GLY A 163 15.68 -7.10 -3.96
CA GLY A 163 15.15 -6.31 -5.07
C GLY A 163 14.26 -5.13 -4.65
N SER A 164 14.32 -4.70 -3.37
CA SER A 164 13.52 -3.57 -2.89
C SER A 164 14.27 -2.26 -3.06
N HIS A 165 13.61 -1.25 -3.63
CA HIS A 165 14.12 0.11 -3.69
C HIS A 165 14.09 0.76 -2.30
N LEU A 166 15.22 1.37 -1.91
CA LEU A 166 15.34 2.18 -0.71
C LEU A 166 15.44 3.64 -1.14
N TYR A 167 14.71 4.52 -0.47
CA TYR A 167 14.65 5.94 -0.81
C TYR A 167 15.37 6.78 0.24
N SER A 168 16.24 7.68 -0.21
CA SER A 168 16.73 8.79 0.60
C SER A 168 15.69 9.91 0.61
N ARG A 169 15.78 10.82 1.59
CA ARG A 169 14.90 11.99 1.65
C ARG A 169 14.93 12.78 0.34
N SER A 170 16.11 13.07 -0.20
CA SER A 170 16.26 13.82 -1.46
C SER A 170 15.68 13.09 -2.68
N GLN A 171 15.59 11.75 -2.67
CA GLN A 171 14.91 11.01 -3.73
C GLN A 171 13.39 11.14 -3.60
N VAL A 172 12.86 11.11 -2.37
CA VAL A 172 11.43 11.37 -2.13
C VAL A 172 11.07 12.79 -2.55
N ASP A 173 11.86 13.80 -2.14
CA ASP A 173 11.61 15.20 -2.52
C ASP A 173 11.57 15.37 -4.05
N ARG A 174 12.54 14.79 -4.78
CA ARG A 174 12.52 14.82 -6.27
C ARG A 174 11.32 14.09 -6.87
N LEU A 175 10.85 13.02 -6.24
CA LEU A 175 9.67 12.27 -6.69
C LEU A 175 8.41 13.12 -6.53
N LEU A 176 8.27 13.82 -5.41
CA LEU A 176 7.17 14.74 -5.13
C LEU A 176 7.17 15.92 -6.12
N ASP A 177 8.32 16.56 -6.29
CA ASP A 177 8.49 17.68 -7.24
C ASP A 177 8.11 17.26 -8.67
N ALA A 178 8.58 16.10 -9.12
CA ALA A 178 8.30 15.61 -10.47
C ALA A 178 6.83 15.23 -10.69
N ALA A 179 6.10 14.87 -9.64
CA ALA A 179 4.66 14.60 -9.70
C ALA A 179 3.79 15.84 -9.43
N GLY A 180 4.41 17.00 -9.11
CA GLY A 180 3.71 18.25 -8.82
C GLY A 180 2.95 18.23 -7.48
N VAL A 181 3.36 17.37 -6.53
CA VAL A 181 2.71 17.24 -5.21
C VAL A 181 3.57 17.85 -4.11
N ARG A 182 2.92 18.45 -3.12
CA ARG A 182 3.57 19.06 -1.96
C ARG A 182 3.54 18.10 -0.76
N LEU A 183 4.66 17.96 -0.08
CA LEU A 183 4.71 17.24 1.18
C LEU A 183 3.95 18.02 2.26
N LEU A 184 2.97 17.39 2.87
CA LEU A 184 2.23 17.92 4.02
C LEU A 184 2.85 17.45 5.33
N ASP A 185 3.10 16.13 5.43
CA ASP A 185 3.68 15.50 6.60
C ASP A 185 4.51 14.26 6.20
N ALA A 186 5.45 13.84 7.05
CA ALA A 186 6.23 12.65 6.86
C ALA A 186 6.62 12.01 8.19
N GLU A 187 6.12 10.81 8.42
CA GLU A 187 6.47 10.02 9.59
C GLU A 187 7.56 8.98 9.30
N HIS A 188 8.38 8.71 10.29
CA HIS A 188 9.41 7.68 10.26
C HIS A 188 9.05 6.55 11.23
N ASP A 189 8.64 5.42 10.69
CA ASP A 189 8.37 4.22 11.47
C ASP A 189 9.29 3.06 11.02
N PHE A 190 9.41 2.02 11.84
CA PHE A 190 10.16 0.79 11.56
C PHE A 190 11.64 0.97 11.17
N VAL A 191 12.48 1.21 12.17
CA VAL A 191 13.94 1.33 12.00
C VAL A 191 14.59 -0.02 11.65
N LEU A 192 14.03 -1.14 12.15
CA LEU A 192 14.57 -2.48 11.96
C LEU A 192 13.88 -3.24 10.80
N PRO A 193 14.57 -4.23 10.19
CA PRO A 193 13.95 -5.08 9.18
C PRO A 193 12.70 -5.80 9.69
N TYR A 194 11.70 -5.98 8.81
CA TYR A 194 10.44 -6.66 9.11
C TYR A 194 10.61 -8.02 9.80
N GLY A 195 11.61 -8.81 9.38
CA GLY A 195 11.90 -10.11 9.97
C GLY A 195 12.28 -10.05 11.45
N PHE A 196 12.82 -8.93 11.93
CA PHE A 196 13.13 -8.73 13.35
C PHE A 196 11.83 -8.63 14.16
N TYR A 197 10.88 -7.81 13.73
CA TYR A 197 9.60 -7.64 14.43
C TYR A 197 8.76 -8.91 14.44
N ARG A 198 8.88 -9.77 13.43
CA ARG A 198 8.21 -11.09 13.39
C ARG A 198 8.68 -12.05 14.48
N LYS A 199 9.89 -11.84 15.01
CA LYS A 199 10.51 -12.69 16.04
C LYS A 199 10.27 -12.19 17.46
N ILE A 200 9.73 -10.98 17.64
CA ILE A 200 9.43 -10.46 18.98
C ILE A 200 8.24 -11.25 19.54
N PRO A 201 8.38 -11.89 20.73
CA PRO A 201 7.24 -12.47 21.43
C PRO A 201 6.23 -11.36 21.74
N ASN A 202 4.94 -11.67 21.74
CA ASN A 202 3.92 -10.70 22.15
C ASN A 202 4.25 -10.20 23.55
N ILE A 203 4.53 -8.90 23.69
CA ILE A 203 4.50 -8.16 24.94
C ILE A 203 3.05 -7.80 25.22
#